data_a71ca5a439256d86dfcbcd01a5913652
#
_entry.id   a71ca5a439256d86dfcbcd01a5913652
#
_cell.length_a   1.000
_cell.length_b   1.000
_cell.length_c   1.000
_cell.angle_alpha   90.00
_cell.angle_beta   90.00
_cell.angle_gamma   90.00
#
_symmetry.space_group_name_H-M   'P 1'
#
loop_
_entity.id
_entity.type
_entity.pdbx_description
1 polymer ?
#
loop_
_entity_poly.entity_id
_entity_poly.type
_entity_poly.pdbx_seq_one_letter_code
_entity_poly.pdbx_strand_id
1 'polypeptide(L)'
;MAEFESASVRRVLTCSPRRWTLRLRLVSVLMLAFVGSARAQGQTPDRDSARAGAQRVGSVPRDVALHAVSVWNTSTTKRVRGDFTLAAGDTVRGDLAVLSGRVELAGTVTGDVVCINGGVVLRESGSVDGSLTVLGGRLVSPERPTVRSDIRVWASRLQYRESGDSLIAEVDHDLFRRWSRRGGKDDQRSYGELYLATAHTYNRVEGLPVHFGPRFRLASGATSFDGEVFGVFRTGDRLQWERQNLGHRVSAQLQLGRGSGVRLGGRLFDDVDAMEQWQLSNLEVGLSSFLFTRDYRDYWLRHGAAGSVALFSRAGSELRAEYGQERWSSRGALNVWSIFNDGDLWRANPTADEGVLHIATITGRVDTRNNVENPRSGWLLFAQWERGEGTLDRIAPTTSGIRRTTPGEIMYSRGLLDLRRYNRLAPGAQLNMRVVAGGWLNGDALPLQRRFAVSGIDALPGFDFRRTIGAADVGTCATGENASYVLLGRPAQCERMLLLQAEWKGDLRIRLFGDRDWFGDRRWTTSHFSADGSWVLFANSGRGWLVNGTNSALTYRRNELPKIGSWRTDLGGGFDFGDFGVYVAEAVSQSGLQPNFYVRLGHRF
;
A
#
# COMPACT_ATOMS: atom_id res chain seq x y z
N MET A 1 -26.45 53.80 -26.40
CA MET A 1 -27.20 53.12 -27.47
C MET A 1 -26.32 52.04 -28.03
N ALA A 2 -26.64 50.86 -27.70
CA ALA A 2 -26.54 49.58 -28.37
C ALA A 2 -26.52 48.47 -27.30
N GLU A 3 -27.64 47.81 -27.22
CA GLU A 3 -27.92 46.61 -26.46
C GLU A 3 -27.05 45.46 -26.99
N PHE A 4 -26.56 44.65 -26.08
CA PHE A 4 -26.15 43.28 -26.39
C PHE A 4 -26.86 42.33 -25.44
N GLU A 5 -27.73 41.53 -26.02
CA GLU A 5 -28.56 40.51 -25.42
C GLU A 5 -27.75 39.41 -24.79
N SER A 6 -28.21 38.99 -23.65
CA SER A 6 -27.80 37.78 -22.93
C SER A 6 -28.39 36.54 -23.59
N ALA A 7 -27.58 35.68 -24.17
CA ALA A 7 -27.98 34.34 -24.57
C ALA A 7 -27.58 33.34 -23.49
N SER A 8 -28.57 32.96 -22.67
CA SER A 8 -28.46 31.86 -21.72
C SER A 8 -28.49 30.52 -22.46
N VAL A 9 -27.38 29.81 -22.51
CA VAL A 9 -27.35 28.41 -22.96
C VAL A 9 -27.50 27.51 -21.77
N ARG A 10 -28.73 27.18 -21.40
CA ARG A 10 -29.04 25.99 -20.60
C ARG A 10 -28.87 24.75 -21.49
N ARG A 11 -27.76 24.08 -21.44
CA ARG A 11 -27.66 22.66 -21.85
C ARG A 11 -28.02 21.78 -20.69
N VAL A 12 -29.24 21.33 -20.67
CA VAL A 12 -29.69 20.19 -19.84
C VAL A 12 -29.02 18.94 -20.40
N LEU A 13 -28.08 18.40 -19.69
CA LEU A 13 -27.50 17.08 -19.96
C LEU A 13 -28.53 16.02 -19.56
N THR A 14 -29.37 15.61 -20.47
CA THR A 14 -30.18 14.40 -20.35
C THR A 14 -29.27 13.18 -20.53
N CYS A 15 -28.79 12.61 -19.43
CA CYS A 15 -28.04 11.38 -19.44
C CYS A 15 -28.99 10.22 -19.71
N SER A 16 -28.90 9.58 -20.90
CA SER A 16 -29.79 8.48 -21.29
C SER A 16 -29.52 7.24 -20.40
N PRO A 17 -30.56 6.61 -19.86
CA PRO A 17 -30.44 5.47 -18.93
C PRO A 17 -29.80 4.20 -19.56
N ARG A 18 -29.74 4.11 -20.89
CA ARG A 18 -29.13 2.96 -21.60
C ARG A 18 -27.59 2.86 -21.42
N ARG A 19 -26.89 3.96 -21.21
CA ARG A 19 -25.44 3.93 -21.00
C ARG A 19 -25.03 3.43 -19.60
N TRP A 20 -25.88 3.62 -18.60
CA TRP A 20 -25.63 3.17 -17.24
C TRP A 20 -25.77 1.66 -17.06
N THR A 21 -26.74 1.04 -17.73
CA THR A 21 -26.96 -0.42 -17.67
C THR A 21 -25.84 -1.22 -18.34
N LEU A 22 -25.23 -0.69 -19.40
CA LEU A 22 -24.09 -1.33 -20.04
C LEU A 22 -22.81 -1.22 -19.20
N ARG A 23 -22.60 -0.08 -18.54
CA ARG A 23 -21.46 0.16 -17.63
C ARG A 23 -21.51 -0.71 -16.38
N LEU A 24 -22.67 -0.88 -15.77
CA LEU A 24 -22.86 -1.80 -14.65
C LEU A 24 -22.63 -3.27 -15.03
N ARG A 25 -23.04 -3.69 -16.24
CA ARG A 25 -22.80 -5.05 -16.73
C ARG A 25 -21.32 -5.32 -17.03
N LEU A 26 -20.57 -4.34 -17.53
CA LEU A 26 -19.13 -4.49 -17.78
C LEU A 26 -18.33 -4.50 -16.46
N VAL A 27 -18.67 -3.69 -15.49
CA VAL A 27 -18.05 -3.72 -14.15
C VAL A 27 -18.33 -5.05 -13.45
N SER A 28 -19.55 -5.60 -13.59
CA SER A 28 -19.89 -6.93 -13.06
C SER A 28 -19.12 -8.05 -13.75
N VAL A 29 -18.90 -7.96 -15.07
CA VAL A 29 -18.12 -8.94 -15.83
C VAL A 29 -16.63 -8.83 -15.51
N LEU A 30 -16.09 -7.63 -15.30
CA LEU A 30 -14.69 -7.45 -14.87
C LEU A 30 -14.46 -7.86 -13.42
N MET A 31 -15.40 -7.62 -12.52
CA MET A 31 -15.36 -8.18 -11.16
C MET A 31 -15.41 -9.70 -11.18
N LEU A 32 -16.23 -10.29 -12.05
CA LEU A 32 -16.28 -11.75 -12.28
C LEU A 32 -15.01 -12.29 -12.96
N ALA A 33 -14.37 -11.54 -13.85
CA ALA A 33 -13.12 -11.93 -14.47
C ALA A 33 -11.92 -11.84 -13.50
N PHE A 34 -11.90 -10.88 -12.59
CA PHE A 34 -10.89 -10.81 -11.53
C PHE A 34 -11.07 -11.92 -10.49
N VAL A 35 -12.30 -12.27 -10.15
CA VAL A 35 -12.64 -13.44 -9.33
C VAL A 35 -12.33 -14.74 -10.09
N GLY A 36 -12.47 -14.75 -11.42
CA GLY A 36 -12.15 -15.89 -12.29
C GLY A 36 -10.66 -16.15 -12.45
N SER A 37 -9.79 -15.12 -12.44
CA SER A 37 -8.34 -15.30 -12.55
C SER A 37 -7.70 -15.81 -11.24
N ALA A 38 -8.28 -15.53 -10.08
CA ALA A 38 -7.94 -16.21 -8.84
C ALA A 38 -8.32 -17.71 -8.85
N ARG A 39 -9.21 -18.11 -9.76
CA ARG A 39 -9.71 -19.48 -9.92
C ARG A 39 -8.87 -20.39 -10.82
N ALA A 40 -7.96 -19.86 -11.61
CA ALA A 40 -7.20 -20.64 -12.60
C ALA A 40 -6.06 -21.49 -12.02
N GLN A 41 -5.88 -21.56 -10.69
CA GLN A 41 -4.96 -22.48 -10.02
C GLN A 41 -5.62 -23.38 -8.96
N GLY A 42 -6.93 -23.41 -8.89
CA GLY A 42 -7.66 -24.42 -8.13
C GLY A 42 -7.69 -25.73 -8.92
N GLN A 43 -6.81 -26.67 -8.58
CA GLN A 43 -7.00 -28.07 -8.97
C GLN A 43 -8.41 -28.49 -8.53
N THR A 44 -9.18 -29.07 -9.46
CA THR A 44 -10.44 -29.75 -9.16
C THR A 44 -10.22 -30.66 -7.94
N PRO A 45 -11.01 -30.56 -6.88
CA PRO A 45 -10.90 -31.50 -5.78
C PRO A 45 -11.28 -32.89 -6.32
N ASP A 46 -10.30 -33.77 -6.29
CA ASP A 46 -10.52 -35.18 -6.53
C ASP A 46 -11.55 -35.68 -5.51
N ARG A 47 -12.55 -36.41 -5.95
CA ARG A 47 -13.67 -36.89 -5.12
C ARG A 47 -13.23 -37.76 -3.93
N ASP A 48 -11.97 -38.18 -3.91
CA ASP A 48 -11.37 -38.96 -2.80
C ASP A 48 -10.76 -38.11 -1.69
N SER A 49 -10.71 -36.77 -1.80
CA SER A 49 -10.17 -35.88 -0.75
C SER A 49 -11.11 -35.57 0.41
N ALA A 50 -12.27 -36.24 0.49
CA ALA A 50 -13.20 -36.14 1.61
C ALA A 50 -12.72 -36.90 2.89
N ARG A 51 -11.50 -37.50 2.85
CA ARG A 51 -10.87 -38.03 4.06
C ARG A 51 -10.09 -36.92 4.75
N ALA A 52 -10.53 -36.56 5.93
CA ALA A 52 -9.83 -35.61 6.79
C ALA A 52 -8.34 -35.98 6.87
N GLY A 53 -7.44 -35.06 6.45
CA GLY A 53 -6.00 -35.23 6.53
C GLY A 53 -5.28 -35.74 5.28
N ALA A 54 -5.91 -35.79 4.11
CA ALA A 54 -5.20 -36.12 2.86
C ALA A 54 -4.05 -35.14 2.61
N GLN A 55 -2.84 -35.69 2.50
CA GLN A 55 -1.62 -34.91 2.26
C GLN A 55 -1.61 -34.38 0.82
N ARG A 56 -1.49 -33.08 0.66
CA ARG A 56 -1.40 -32.42 -0.66
C ARG A 56 0.03 -32.48 -1.19
N VAL A 57 0.19 -32.86 -2.46
CA VAL A 57 1.47 -32.87 -3.16
C VAL A 57 1.55 -31.60 -4.00
N GLY A 58 2.58 -30.79 -3.80
CA GLY A 58 2.78 -29.51 -4.50
C GLY A 58 3.48 -28.50 -3.60
N SER A 59 3.87 -27.34 -4.16
CA SER A 59 4.44 -26.25 -3.36
C SER A 59 3.41 -25.71 -2.37
N VAL A 60 3.87 -25.27 -1.19
CA VAL A 60 3.00 -24.63 -0.20
C VAL A 60 2.45 -23.34 -0.80
N PRO A 61 1.11 -23.16 -0.85
CA PRO A 61 0.52 -21.93 -1.34
C PRO A 61 0.95 -20.73 -0.49
N ARG A 62 1.02 -19.56 -1.10
CA ARG A 62 1.49 -18.33 -0.47
C ARG A 62 0.69 -17.94 0.77
N ASP A 63 -0.62 -17.97 0.65
CA ASP A 63 -1.56 -17.66 1.76
C ASP A 63 -1.33 -18.56 2.97
N VAL A 64 -1.09 -19.85 2.73
CA VAL A 64 -0.82 -20.83 3.78
C VAL A 64 0.56 -20.62 4.41
N ALA A 65 1.57 -20.32 3.59
CA ALA A 65 2.91 -20.01 4.07
C ALA A 65 2.93 -18.76 4.95
N LEU A 66 2.26 -17.70 4.50
CA LEU A 66 2.14 -16.44 5.24
C LEU A 66 1.32 -16.61 6.52
N HIS A 67 0.23 -17.39 6.48
CA HIS A 67 -0.54 -17.71 7.68
C HIS A 67 0.32 -18.47 8.72
N ALA A 68 1.05 -19.48 8.29
CA ALA A 68 1.90 -20.27 9.20
C ALA A 68 2.97 -19.41 9.89
N VAL A 69 3.64 -18.54 9.12
CA VAL A 69 4.64 -17.61 9.66
C VAL A 69 3.99 -16.54 10.54
N SER A 70 2.80 -16.05 10.19
CA SER A 70 2.05 -15.09 11.00
C SER A 70 1.70 -15.66 12.38
N VAL A 71 1.22 -16.92 12.44
CA VAL A 71 0.92 -17.59 13.71
C VAL A 71 2.20 -17.74 14.54
N TRP A 72 3.31 -18.19 13.94
CA TRP A 72 4.60 -18.28 14.64
C TRP A 72 5.05 -16.95 15.22
N ASN A 73 4.97 -15.87 14.44
CA ASN A 73 5.49 -14.54 14.82
C ASN A 73 4.60 -13.79 15.81
N THR A 74 3.41 -14.31 16.11
CA THR A 74 2.50 -13.65 17.06
C THR A 74 3.00 -13.84 18.49
N SER A 75 3.09 -12.77 19.27
CA SER A 75 3.62 -12.78 20.63
C SER A 75 2.82 -13.62 21.62
N THR A 76 1.52 -13.79 21.37
CA THR A 76 0.61 -14.60 22.22
C THR A 76 0.59 -16.07 21.83
N THR A 77 1.25 -16.46 20.75
CA THR A 77 1.36 -17.86 20.31
C THR A 77 2.36 -18.59 21.16
N LYS A 78 1.99 -19.79 21.66
CA LYS A 78 2.94 -20.71 22.28
C LYS A 78 3.84 -21.29 21.20
N ARG A 79 5.11 -20.86 21.18
CA ARG A 79 6.12 -21.29 20.21
C ARG A 79 7.00 -22.38 20.77
N VAL A 80 7.19 -23.44 20.02
CA VAL A 80 8.06 -24.55 20.38
C VAL A 80 8.99 -24.88 19.21
N ARG A 81 10.27 -25.07 19.48
CA ARG A 81 11.26 -25.59 18.53
C ARG A 81 11.56 -27.04 18.89
N GLY A 82 11.43 -27.92 17.89
CA GLY A 82 11.58 -29.36 18.13
C GLY A 82 10.28 -30.05 18.57
N ASP A 83 10.38 -31.18 19.19
CA ASP A 83 9.23 -32.03 19.53
C ASP A 83 8.38 -31.44 20.66
N PHE A 84 7.06 -31.62 20.54
CA PHE A 84 6.10 -31.13 21.53
C PHE A 84 5.00 -32.17 21.79
N THR A 85 4.75 -32.47 23.05
CA THR A 85 3.66 -33.35 23.48
C THR A 85 2.72 -32.62 24.42
N LEU A 86 1.40 -32.66 24.09
CA LEU A 86 0.34 -32.18 24.94
C LEU A 86 -0.44 -33.38 25.51
N ALA A 87 -0.35 -33.58 26.81
CA ALA A 87 -0.99 -34.72 27.47
C ALA A 87 -2.51 -34.61 27.50
N ALA A 88 -3.20 -35.74 27.67
CA ALA A 88 -4.65 -35.77 27.80
C ALA A 88 -5.10 -34.97 29.05
N GLY A 89 -6.08 -34.11 28.88
CA GLY A 89 -6.56 -33.22 29.94
C GLY A 89 -5.84 -31.87 30.02
N ASP A 90 -4.67 -31.71 29.40
CA ASP A 90 -3.97 -30.44 29.32
C ASP A 90 -4.59 -29.51 28.27
N THR A 91 -4.47 -28.19 28.52
CA THR A 91 -5.01 -27.17 27.60
C THR A 91 -3.96 -26.13 27.28
N VAL A 92 -3.72 -25.91 25.98
CA VAL A 92 -3.02 -24.74 25.47
C VAL A 92 -4.04 -23.67 25.12
N ARG A 93 -4.00 -22.54 25.86
CA ARG A 93 -4.87 -21.39 25.58
C ARG A 93 -4.26 -20.53 24.48
N GLY A 94 -5.01 -20.32 23.39
CA GLY A 94 -4.56 -19.60 22.20
C GLY A 94 -3.86 -20.50 21.18
N ASP A 95 -3.05 -19.89 20.33
CA ASP A 95 -2.40 -20.58 19.20
C ASP A 95 -1.15 -21.35 19.65
N LEU A 96 -0.89 -22.46 18.96
CA LEU A 96 0.32 -23.28 19.11
C LEU A 96 1.08 -23.32 17.78
N ALA A 97 2.34 -22.92 17.78
CA ALA A 97 3.22 -23.04 16.64
C ALA A 97 4.47 -23.87 16.97
N VAL A 98 4.72 -24.91 16.19
CA VAL A 98 5.86 -25.81 16.37
C VAL A 98 6.73 -25.78 15.12
N LEU A 99 8.04 -25.57 15.30
CA LEU A 99 9.03 -25.49 14.24
C LEU A 99 9.96 -26.71 14.25
N SER A 100 10.01 -27.41 13.14
CA SER A 100 10.96 -28.51 12.87
C SER A 100 10.92 -29.65 13.91
N GLY A 101 9.70 -30.04 14.35
CA GLY A 101 9.51 -31.11 15.34
C GLY A 101 8.26 -31.95 15.09
N ARG A 102 8.14 -33.02 15.89
CA ARG A 102 6.93 -33.85 15.94
C ARG A 102 6.02 -33.36 17.05
N VAL A 103 4.77 -33.12 16.69
CA VAL A 103 3.72 -32.65 17.60
C VAL A 103 2.81 -33.82 17.95
N GLU A 104 2.64 -34.12 19.22
CA GLU A 104 1.68 -35.11 19.69
C GLU A 104 0.61 -34.42 20.57
N LEU A 105 -0.63 -34.45 20.10
CA LEU A 105 -1.75 -33.77 20.72
C LEU A 105 -2.75 -34.80 21.29
N ALA A 106 -2.78 -34.94 22.59
CA ALA A 106 -3.79 -35.71 23.35
C ALA A 106 -4.70 -34.78 24.18
N GLY A 107 -4.33 -33.51 24.36
CA GLY A 107 -5.08 -32.46 25.06
C GLY A 107 -5.77 -31.48 24.11
N THR A 108 -6.22 -30.34 24.64
CA THR A 108 -6.98 -29.33 23.90
C THR A 108 -6.13 -28.10 23.55
N VAL A 109 -6.24 -27.61 22.30
CA VAL A 109 -5.69 -26.31 21.87
C VAL A 109 -6.88 -25.41 21.49
N THR A 110 -7.03 -24.27 22.17
CA THR A 110 -8.19 -23.37 21.95
C THR A 110 -8.03 -22.43 20.77
N GLY A 111 -6.86 -22.38 20.15
CA GLY A 111 -6.54 -21.58 18.95
C GLY A 111 -6.13 -22.44 17.77
N ASP A 112 -5.39 -21.82 16.84
CA ASP A 112 -4.83 -22.47 15.67
C ASP A 112 -3.59 -23.29 16.05
N VAL A 113 -3.41 -24.44 15.38
CA VAL A 113 -2.19 -25.25 15.47
C VAL A 113 -1.44 -25.19 14.16
N VAL A 114 -0.20 -24.75 14.18
CA VAL A 114 0.68 -24.69 13.02
C VAL A 114 1.96 -25.47 13.28
N CYS A 115 2.19 -26.53 12.51
CA CYS A 115 3.44 -27.28 12.51
C CYS A 115 4.23 -26.96 11.25
N ILE A 116 5.35 -26.25 11.39
CA ILE A 116 6.22 -25.84 10.29
C ILE A 116 7.37 -26.83 10.17
N ASN A 117 7.48 -27.50 9.02
CA ASN A 117 8.51 -28.46 8.68
C ASN A 117 8.61 -29.64 9.66
N GLY A 118 7.43 -30.09 10.14
CA GLY A 118 7.31 -31.19 11.07
C GLY A 118 5.99 -31.94 10.91
N GLY A 119 5.81 -33.04 11.66
CA GLY A 119 4.62 -33.87 11.62
C GLY A 119 3.72 -33.71 12.84
N VAL A 120 2.45 -34.03 12.71
CA VAL A 120 1.47 -33.98 13.81
C VAL A 120 0.82 -35.36 14.01
N VAL A 121 0.73 -35.78 15.24
CA VAL A 121 -0.05 -36.96 15.69
C VAL A 121 -1.17 -36.42 16.58
N LEU A 122 -2.40 -36.46 16.08
CA LEU A 122 -3.60 -36.13 16.86
C LEU A 122 -4.17 -37.42 17.44
N ARG A 123 -4.23 -37.52 18.77
CA ARG A 123 -4.81 -38.66 19.49
C ARG A 123 -6.35 -38.51 19.56
N GLU A 124 -7.03 -39.58 19.93
CA GLU A 124 -8.50 -39.60 20.08
C GLU A 124 -9.03 -38.58 21.09
N SER A 125 -8.29 -38.36 22.18
CA SER A 125 -8.62 -37.36 23.20
C SER A 125 -8.20 -35.95 22.84
N GLY A 126 -7.45 -35.75 21.74
CA GLY A 126 -6.94 -34.47 21.32
C GLY A 126 -7.99 -33.64 20.57
N SER A 127 -8.07 -32.33 20.87
CA SER A 127 -8.97 -31.41 20.20
C SER A 127 -8.30 -30.09 19.86
N VAL A 128 -8.71 -29.49 18.71
CA VAL A 128 -8.26 -28.19 18.24
C VAL A 128 -9.48 -27.34 17.91
N ASP A 129 -9.70 -26.25 18.65
CA ASP A 129 -10.85 -25.36 18.43
C ASP A 129 -10.64 -24.42 17.21
N GLY A 130 -9.40 -24.21 16.78
CA GLY A 130 -9.03 -23.50 15.57
C GLY A 130 -8.77 -24.42 14.38
N SER A 131 -7.90 -23.95 13.45
CA SER A 131 -7.42 -24.72 12.30
C SER A 131 -6.14 -25.50 12.63
N LEU A 132 -5.94 -26.62 11.90
CA LEU A 132 -4.72 -27.42 11.99
C LEU A 132 -3.96 -27.34 10.66
N THR A 133 -2.79 -26.72 10.66
CA THR A 133 -1.92 -26.59 9.47
C THR A 133 -0.61 -27.33 9.68
N VAL A 134 -0.30 -28.28 8.78
CA VAL A 134 0.94 -29.07 8.80
C VAL A 134 1.70 -28.86 7.51
N LEU A 135 2.92 -28.34 7.59
CA LEU A 135 3.80 -28.06 6.44
C LEU A 135 5.07 -28.90 6.55
N GLY A 136 5.45 -29.55 5.45
CA GLY A 136 6.68 -30.34 5.36
C GLY A 136 6.66 -31.66 6.14
N GLY A 137 5.46 -32.16 6.49
CA GLY A 137 5.29 -33.38 7.25
C GLY A 137 3.98 -34.10 7.00
N ARG A 138 3.61 -34.99 7.90
CA ARG A 138 2.39 -35.80 7.82
C ARG A 138 1.51 -35.55 9.04
N LEU A 139 0.21 -35.65 8.84
CA LEU A 139 -0.78 -35.75 9.92
C LEU A 139 -1.17 -37.22 10.11
N VAL A 140 -1.07 -37.70 11.32
CA VAL A 140 -1.65 -38.96 11.78
C VAL A 140 -2.80 -38.60 12.70
N SER A 141 -4.02 -38.97 12.35
CA SER A 141 -5.23 -38.64 13.12
C SER A 141 -6.18 -39.82 13.18
N PRO A 142 -7.12 -39.89 14.15
CA PRO A 142 -8.24 -40.82 14.13
C PRO A 142 -9.13 -40.58 12.91
N GLU A 143 -10.03 -41.51 12.63
CA GLU A 143 -10.98 -41.39 11.50
C GLU A 143 -11.85 -40.14 11.55
N ARG A 144 -12.14 -39.66 12.75
CA ARG A 144 -12.91 -38.41 13.02
C ARG A 144 -12.10 -37.49 13.90
N PRO A 145 -11.20 -36.68 13.35
CA PRO A 145 -10.40 -35.74 14.13
C PRO A 145 -11.28 -34.63 14.71
N THR A 146 -11.08 -34.32 15.99
CA THR A 146 -11.78 -33.23 16.68
C THR A 146 -11.06 -31.90 16.38
N VAL A 147 -11.22 -31.39 15.15
CA VAL A 147 -10.74 -30.08 14.73
C VAL A 147 -11.95 -29.26 14.27
N ARG A 148 -12.19 -28.12 14.93
CA ARG A 148 -13.42 -27.33 14.67
C ARG A 148 -13.38 -26.60 13.32
N SER A 149 -12.20 -26.24 12.86
CA SER A 149 -11.98 -25.54 11.58
C SER A 149 -11.28 -26.44 10.56
N ASP A 150 -10.55 -25.85 9.63
CA ASP A 150 -9.93 -26.59 8.52
C ASP A 150 -8.69 -27.37 8.93
N ILE A 151 -8.50 -28.53 8.31
CA ILE A 151 -7.26 -29.30 8.36
C ILE A 151 -6.52 -29.13 7.03
N ARG A 152 -5.30 -28.63 7.08
CA ARG A 152 -4.46 -28.35 5.91
C ARG A 152 -3.11 -29.04 6.04
N VAL A 153 -2.80 -29.98 5.14
CA VAL A 153 -1.55 -30.76 5.18
C VAL A 153 -0.83 -30.68 3.85
N TRP A 154 0.42 -30.23 3.86
CA TRP A 154 1.32 -30.23 2.70
C TRP A 154 2.57 -31.05 2.96
N ALA A 155 2.96 -31.87 1.96
CA ALA A 155 4.20 -32.62 1.99
C ALA A 155 5.43 -31.72 1.84
N SER A 156 5.28 -30.63 1.11
CA SER A 156 6.36 -29.70 0.82
C SER A 156 6.74 -28.87 2.04
N ARG A 157 8.04 -28.73 2.24
CA ARG A 157 8.59 -27.89 3.31
C ARG A 157 8.38 -26.41 3.02
N LEU A 158 8.05 -25.66 4.06
CA LEU A 158 8.06 -24.21 3.99
C LEU A 158 9.51 -23.73 3.96
N GLN A 159 9.82 -22.93 2.94
CA GLN A 159 11.07 -22.17 2.90
C GLN A 159 10.90 -20.90 3.72
N TYR A 160 11.78 -20.67 4.67
CA TYR A 160 11.73 -19.51 5.55
C TYR A 160 13.12 -19.05 5.92
N ARG A 161 13.24 -17.78 6.31
CA ARG A 161 14.44 -17.20 6.91
C ARG A 161 14.15 -16.85 8.36
N GLU A 162 15.08 -17.16 9.25
CA GLU A 162 15.00 -16.75 10.65
C GLU A 162 15.54 -15.31 10.81
N SER A 163 14.83 -14.51 11.58
CA SER A 163 15.23 -13.17 11.98
C SER A 163 15.00 -12.99 13.47
N GLY A 164 16.01 -13.34 14.26
CA GLY A 164 15.86 -13.50 15.70
C GLY A 164 14.86 -14.64 16.01
N ASP A 165 13.84 -14.35 16.81
CA ASP A 165 12.75 -15.28 17.14
C ASP A 165 11.64 -15.33 16.09
N SER A 166 11.71 -14.51 15.05
CA SER A 166 10.70 -14.41 14.00
C SER A 166 11.09 -15.19 12.76
N LEU A 167 10.07 -15.70 12.04
CA LEU A 167 10.23 -16.33 10.75
C LEU A 167 9.76 -15.37 9.65
N ILE A 168 10.42 -15.43 8.49
CA ILE A 168 10.02 -14.74 7.28
C ILE A 168 9.85 -15.81 6.21
N ALA A 169 8.60 -16.00 5.71
CA ALA A 169 8.36 -16.96 4.65
C ALA A 169 9.04 -16.51 3.36
N GLU A 170 9.79 -17.42 2.74
CA GLU A 170 10.32 -17.21 1.40
C GLU A 170 9.27 -17.69 0.38
N VAL A 171 8.28 -16.84 0.14
CA VAL A 171 7.25 -17.07 -0.88
C VAL A 171 7.52 -16.18 -2.08
N ASP A 172 7.41 -16.76 -3.27
CA ASP A 172 7.66 -16.05 -4.52
C ASP A 172 6.62 -14.92 -4.72
N HIS A 173 7.10 -13.69 -4.73
CA HIS A 173 6.30 -12.47 -4.61
C HIS A 173 5.71 -11.92 -5.91
N ASP A 174 5.95 -12.54 -7.09
CA ASP A 174 5.56 -11.87 -8.34
C ASP A 174 5.19 -12.80 -9.48
N LEU A 175 3.98 -12.62 -10.01
CA LEU A 175 3.60 -13.10 -11.33
C LEU A 175 4.50 -12.48 -12.44
N PHE A 176 4.97 -11.24 -12.25
CA PHE A 176 5.93 -10.57 -13.14
C PHE A 176 7.37 -11.06 -12.94
N ARG A 177 7.78 -11.41 -11.74
CA ARG A 177 9.08 -12.02 -11.45
C ARG A 177 9.21 -13.47 -11.89
N ARG A 178 8.10 -14.20 -12.06
CA ARG A 178 8.14 -15.56 -12.62
C ARG A 178 8.66 -15.58 -14.06
N TRP A 179 8.49 -14.50 -14.81
CA TRP A 179 9.01 -14.40 -16.18
C TRP A 179 10.50 -14.03 -16.24
N SER A 180 11.03 -13.34 -15.26
CA SER A 180 12.44 -12.98 -15.15
C SER A 180 13.29 -13.92 -14.30
N ARG A 181 12.69 -14.80 -13.47
CA ARG A 181 13.41 -15.75 -12.61
C ARG A 181 13.47 -17.16 -13.19
N ARG A 182 14.28 -17.37 -14.20
CA ARG A 182 15.00 -18.64 -14.39
C ARG A 182 16.32 -18.66 -13.59
N GLY A 183 16.34 -18.16 -12.37
CA GLY A 183 17.53 -18.07 -11.54
C GLY A 183 17.15 -17.85 -10.08
N GLY A 184 16.52 -18.85 -9.46
CA GLY A 184 16.36 -18.85 -8.01
C GLY A 184 17.60 -19.44 -7.34
N LYS A 185 17.96 -18.89 -6.21
CA LYS A 185 18.95 -19.19 -5.20
C LYS A 185 20.17 -18.30 -5.23
N ASP A 186 20.24 -17.52 -4.18
CA ASP A 186 21.35 -16.78 -3.60
C ASP A 186 21.34 -15.28 -3.86
N ASP A 187 21.00 -14.51 -2.81
CA ASP A 187 21.41 -13.12 -2.62
C ASP A 187 22.96 -12.94 -2.67
N GLN A 188 23.68 -14.02 -2.90
CA GLN A 188 25.15 -14.09 -2.97
C GLN A 188 25.68 -14.22 -4.39
N ARG A 189 24.83 -14.29 -5.42
CA ARG A 189 25.30 -14.45 -6.80
C ARG A 189 25.47 -13.11 -7.49
N SER A 190 26.59 -12.97 -8.16
CA SER A 190 26.79 -11.92 -9.15
C SER A 190 25.95 -12.22 -10.38
N TYR A 191 25.27 -11.21 -10.91
CA TYR A 191 24.49 -11.32 -12.14
C TYR A 191 24.54 -10.01 -12.92
N GLY A 192 24.29 -10.10 -14.22
CA GLY A 192 24.03 -8.98 -15.10
C GLY A 192 22.82 -9.31 -15.95
N GLU A 193 21.91 -8.37 -16.07
CA GLU A 193 20.69 -8.52 -16.86
C GLU A 193 20.35 -7.25 -17.63
N LEU A 194 19.75 -7.39 -18.79
CA LEU A 194 19.11 -6.28 -19.49
C LEU A 194 17.67 -6.20 -19.00
N TYR A 195 17.29 -5.06 -18.46
CA TYR A 195 16.01 -4.85 -17.82
C TYR A 195 15.11 -3.97 -18.68
N LEU A 196 13.87 -4.41 -18.84
CA LEU A 196 12.81 -3.63 -19.46
C LEU A 196 11.58 -3.73 -18.56
N ALA A 197 11.18 -2.65 -17.96
CA ALA A 197 10.01 -2.61 -17.11
C ALA A 197 9.39 -1.22 -17.03
N THR A 198 8.17 -1.16 -16.53
CA THR A 198 7.54 0.10 -16.18
C THR A 198 8.15 0.64 -14.89
N ALA A 199 8.60 1.87 -14.93
CA ALA A 199 9.33 2.51 -13.83
C ALA A 199 8.47 2.86 -12.64
N HIS A 200 7.37 3.45 -12.95
CA HIS A 200 6.41 3.97 -12.02
C HIS A 200 5.02 3.51 -12.43
N THR A 201 4.06 4.19 -11.94
CA THR A 201 2.68 3.91 -12.23
C THR A 201 2.21 4.68 -13.46
N TYR A 202 1.24 4.18 -14.20
CA TYR A 202 0.55 4.93 -15.24
C TYR A 202 -0.05 6.21 -14.65
N ASN A 203 0.27 7.36 -15.23
CA ASN A 203 -0.15 8.64 -14.71
C ASN A 203 -0.43 9.66 -15.86
N ARG A 204 -1.16 10.72 -15.53
CA ARG A 204 -1.57 11.72 -16.53
C ARG A 204 -0.45 12.63 -17.05
N VAL A 205 0.74 12.56 -16.44
CA VAL A 205 1.88 13.44 -16.78
C VAL A 205 2.89 12.74 -17.67
N GLU A 206 3.05 11.43 -17.52
CA GLU A 206 4.03 10.64 -18.25
C GLU A 206 3.41 9.57 -19.15
N GLY A 207 2.12 9.22 -18.93
CA GLY A 207 1.55 7.99 -19.45
C GLY A 207 2.13 6.79 -18.72
N LEU A 208 2.69 5.83 -19.47
CA LEU A 208 3.43 4.70 -18.94
C LEU A 208 4.93 4.92 -19.08
N PRO A 209 5.65 5.31 -18.03
CA PRO A 209 7.10 5.44 -18.12
C PRO A 209 7.75 4.05 -18.21
N VAL A 210 8.59 3.85 -19.21
CA VAL A 210 9.31 2.60 -19.49
C VAL A 210 10.79 2.79 -19.19
N HIS A 211 11.33 1.97 -18.31
CA HIS A 211 12.76 1.87 -18.02
C HIS A 211 13.39 0.77 -18.86
N PHE A 212 14.49 1.06 -19.48
CA PHE A 212 15.28 0.06 -20.22
C PHE A 212 16.77 0.29 -19.98
N GLY A 213 17.50 -0.79 -19.80
CA GLY A 213 18.94 -0.72 -19.60
C GLY A 213 19.52 -1.84 -18.74
N PRO A 214 20.83 -1.86 -18.55
CA PRO A 214 21.50 -2.88 -17.76
C PRO A 214 21.31 -2.66 -16.26
N ARG A 215 21.14 -3.79 -15.58
CA ARG A 215 21.22 -3.93 -14.13
C ARG A 215 22.20 -5.04 -13.80
N PHE A 216 23.06 -4.81 -12.82
CA PHE A 216 24.03 -5.81 -12.43
C PHE A 216 24.26 -5.79 -10.92
N ARG A 217 24.63 -6.95 -10.42
CA ARG A 217 25.05 -7.15 -9.04
C ARG A 217 26.35 -7.93 -9.02
N LEU A 218 27.30 -7.46 -8.26
CA LEU A 218 28.54 -8.16 -7.95
C LEU A 218 28.53 -8.46 -6.46
N ALA A 219 28.60 -9.73 -6.07
CA ALA A 219 28.55 -10.14 -4.68
C ALA A 219 29.75 -11.02 -4.32
N SER A 220 30.42 -10.70 -3.21
CA SER A 220 31.52 -11.47 -2.66
C SER A 220 31.47 -11.44 -1.13
N GLY A 221 31.28 -12.59 -0.52
CA GLY A 221 31.23 -12.69 0.94
C GLY A 221 30.11 -11.84 1.55
N ALA A 222 30.46 -10.89 2.40
CA ALA A 222 29.54 -9.94 3.04
C ALA A 222 29.38 -8.63 2.28
N THR A 223 30.01 -8.49 1.13
CA THR A 223 29.99 -7.25 0.31
C THR A 223 29.18 -7.50 -0.95
N SER A 224 28.33 -6.56 -1.34
CA SER A 224 27.70 -6.53 -2.65
C SER A 224 27.74 -5.13 -3.26
N PHE A 225 27.90 -5.09 -4.57
CA PHE A 225 27.79 -3.88 -5.37
C PHE A 225 26.64 -4.05 -6.35
N ASP A 226 25.65 -3.17 -6.28
CA ASP A 226 24.49 -3.13 -7.16
C ASP A 226 24.57 -1.90 -8.04
N GLY A 227 24.39 -2.06 -9.36
CA GLY A 227 24.43 -0.97 -10.33
C GLY A 227 23.26 -1.07 -11.30
N GLU A 228 22.69 0.08 -11.66
CA GLU A 228 21.60 0.22 -12.62
C GLU A 228 21.87 1.43 -13.51
N VAL A 229 21.70 1.24 -14.83
CA VAL A 229 21.79 2.33 -15.81
C VAL A 229 20.58 2.23 -16.72
N PHE A 230 19.59 3.06 -16.47
CA PHE A 230 18.33 3.03 -17.22
C PHE A 230 18.11 4.31 -18.01
N GLY A 231 17.76 4.17 -19.29
CA GLY A 231 17.01 5.16 -20.01
C GLY A 231 15.53 5.10 -19.59
N VAL A 232 14.88 6.24 -19.53
CA VAL A 232 13.45 6.37 -19.23
C VAL A 232 12.77 6.92 -20.47
N PHE A 233 11.75 6.21 -20.96
CA PHE A 233 10.89 6.68 -22.04
C PHE A 233 9.47 6.90 -21.53
N ARG A 234 8.95 8.14 -21.67
CA ARG A 234 7.61 8.56 -21.23
C ARG A 234 6.65 8.47 -22.39
N THR A 235 5.61 7.63 -22.27
CA THR A 235 4.72 7.31 -23.41
C THR A 235 3.54 8.26 -23.57
N GLY A 236 3.38 9.25 -22.68
CA GLY A 236 2.18 10.08 -22.59
C GLY A 236 1.94 11.00 -23.78
N ASP A 237 2.99 11.38 -24.51
CA ASP A 237 2.90 12.25 -25.68
C ASP A 237 3.05 11.44 -26.99
N ARG A 238 2.09 10.60 -27.29
CA ARG A 238 1.96 9.86 -28.56
C ARG A 238 3.25 9.15 -29.04
N LEU A 239 4.06 8.64 -28.10
CA LEU A 239 5.32 7.95 -28.38
C LEU A 239 6.35 8.78 -29.18
N GLN A 240 6.37 10.10 -29.01
CA GLN A 240 7.31 10.97 -29.68
C GLN A 240 8.69 10.92 -29.00
N TRP A 241 9.74 10.79 -29.80
CA TRP A 241 11.14 10.80 -29.34
C TRP A 241 11.64 12.25 -29.13
N GLU A 242 10.95 12.96 -28.26
CA GLU A 242 11.32 14.32 -27.89
C GLU A 242 12.11 14.31 -26.57
N ARG A 243 12.96 15.31 -26.39
CA ARG A 243 13.80 15.43 -25.18
C ARG A 243 12.98 15.40 -23.90
N GLN A 244 11.79 15.96 -23.90
CA GLN A 244 10.88 15.98 -22.76
C GLN A 244 10.32 14.58 -22.39
N ASN A 245 10.33 13.64 -23.34
CA ASN A 245 9.86 12.27 -23.14
C ASN A 245 10.99 11.30 -22.79
N LEU A 246 12.22 11.80 -22.80
CA LEU A 246 13.41 11.04 -22.42
C LEU A 246 13.90 11.46 -21.04
N GLY A 247 14.30 10.50 -20.26
CA GLY A 247 14.91 10.69 -18.95
C GLY A 247 15.98 9.63 -18.71
N HIS A 248 16.59 9.67 -17.55
CA HIS A 248 17.56 8.67 -17.14
C HIS A 248 17.50 8.41 -15.64
N ARG A 249 17.88 7.20 -15.28
CA ARG A 249 18.14 6.82 -13.89
C ARG A 249 19.39 5.95 -13.83
N VAL A 250 20.41 6.47 -13.18
CA VAL A 250 21.65 5.72 -12.91
C VAL A 250 21.78 5.62 -11.41
N SER A 251 21.98 4.42 -10.89
CA SER A 251 22.25 4.21 -9.48
C SER A 251 23.39 3.22 -9.27
N ALA A 252 24.16 3.45 -8.22
CA ALA A 252 25.20 2.56 -7.75
C ALA A 252 25.13 2.46 -6.24
N GLN A 253 25.19 1.25 -5.69
CA GLN A 253 25.14 0.98 -4.26
C GLN A 253 26.15 -0.08 -3.86
N LEU A 254 27.00 0.25 -2.91
CA LEU A 254 27.90 -0.68 -2.23
C LEU A 254 27.32 -1.02 -0.86
N GLN A 255 27.08 -2.31 -0.63
CA GLN A 255 26.63 -2.81 0.67
C GLN A 255 27.77 -3.57 1.35
N LEU A 256 28.04 -3.23 2.60
CA LEU A 256 29.00 -3.86 3.49
C LEU A 256 28.23 -4.48 4.66
N GLY A 257 28.22 -5.80 4.75
CA GLY A 257 27.48 -6.56 5.76
C GLY A 257 26.29 -7.36 5.19
N ARG A 258 26.00 -8.55 5.75
CA ARG A 258 24.93 -9.45 5.28
C ARG A 258 23.59 -9.20 5.97
N GLY A 259 23.60 -9.04 7.25
CA GLY A 259 22.38 -8.93 8.04
C GLY A 259 22.21 -7.56 8.69
N SER A 260 23.31 -6.93 8.96
CA SER A 260 23.43 -5.56 9.39
C SER A 260 24.72 -4.99 8.80
N GLY A 261 24.77 -3.70 8.61
CA GLY A 261 25.94 -3.08 8.03
C GLY A 261 25.67 -1.69 7.49
N VAL A 262 26.51 -1.31 6.52
CA VAL A 262 26.50 0.02 5.90
C VAL A 262 26.20 -0.13 4.41
N ARG A 263 25.43 0.80 3.85
CA ARG A 263 25.26 1.00 2.42
C ARG A 263 25.75 2.39 2.03
N LEU A 264 26.58 2.44 1.01
CA LEU A 264 27.00 3.68 0.35
C LEU A 264 26.33 3.71 -1.01
N GLY A 265 25.67 4.79 -1.37
CA GLY A 265 24.93 4.89 -2.62
C GLY A 265 25.14 6.22 -3.32
N GLY A 266 25.00 6.20 -4.65
CA GLY A 266 24.95 7.38 -5.50
C GLY A 266 23.91 7.21 -6.58
N ARG A 267 23.24 8.29 -6.98
CA ARG A 267 22.24 8.27 -8.05
C ARG A 267 22.27 9.55 -8.89
N LEU A 268 22.04 9.36 -10.18
CA LEU A 268 21.73 10.44 -11.13
C LEU A 268 20.33 10.18 -11.65
N PHE A 269 19.51 11.20 -11.75
CA PHE A 269 18.11 11.01 -12.11
C PHE A 269 17.53 12.17 -12.90
N ASP A 270 16.61 11.82 -13.78
CA ASP A 270 15.68 12.71 -14.46
C ASP A 270 14.31 12.02 -14.37
N ASP A 271 13.61 12.24 -13.24
CA ASP A 271 12.39 11.53 -12.85
C ASP A 271 11.25 12.51 -12.65
N VAL A 272 10.04 12.11 -13.05
CA VAL A 272 8.81 12.73 -12.61
C VAL A 272 8.40 12.08 -11.30
N ASP A 273 8.29 12.85 -10.25
CA ASP A 273 8.01 12.38 -8.90
C ASP A 273 6.65 12.90 -8.38
N ALA A 274 6.03 12.15 -7.49
CA ALA A 274 4.76 12.54 -6.89
C ALA A 274 4.99 13.47 -5.69
N MET A 275 4.17 14.53 -5.58
CA MET A 275 4.27 15.51 -4.49
C MET A 275 3.97 14.89 -3.12
N GLU A 276 3.07 13.90 -3.08
CA GLU A 276 2.66 13.21 -1.87
C GLU A 276 2.78 11.70 -2.07
N GLN A 277 3.85 11.12 -1.56
CA GLN A 277 4.13 9.67 -1.68
C GLN A 277 3.61 8.83 -0.50
N TRP A 278 3.20 9.47 0.60
CA TRP A 278 2.76 8.78 1.82
C TRP A 278 1.33 8.20 1.72
N GLN A 279 0.55 8.67 0.72
CA GLN A 279 -0.80 8.18 0.42
C GLN A 279 -0.72 7.13 -0.70
N LEU A 280 -1.74 6.36 -0.91
CA LEU A 280 -2.01 5.39 -1.98
C LEU A 280 -0.76 4.69 -2.59
N SER A 281 -0.88 3.42 -2.88
CA SER A 281 0.17 2.67 -3.58
C SER A 281 0.29 3.09 -5.05
N ASN A 282 1.45 2.84 -5.65
CA ASN A 282 1.65 3.07 -7.08
C ASN A 282 0.69 2.24 -7.95
N LEU A 283 0.36 1.02 -7.50
CA LEU A 283 -0.57 0.15 -8.21
C LEU A 283 -1.99 0.73 -8.22
N GLU A 284 -2.48 1.22 -7.09
CA GLU A 284 -3.83 1.82 -6.98
C GLU A 284 -3.95 3.07 -7.85
N VAL A 285 -2.96 3.97 -7.79
CA VAL A 285 -2.95 5.18 -8.62
C VAL A 285 -2.84 4.83 -10.10
N GLY A 286 -1.99 3.89 -10.46
CA GLY A 286 -1.81 3.47 -11.85
C GLY A 286 -3.07 2.84 -12.44
N LEU A 287 -3.71 1.94 -11.70
CA LEU A 287 -4.95 1.30 -12.16
C LEU A 287 -6.12 2.29 -12.21
N SER A 288 -6.26 3.18 -11.23
CA SER A 288 -7.32 4.19 -11.25
C SER A 288 -7.13 5.18 -12.42
N SER A 289 -5.89 5.53 -12.73
CA SER A 289 -5.56 6.37 -13.89
C SER A 289 -5.83 5.63 -15.20
N PHE A 290 -5.31 4.42 -15.35
CA PHE A 290 -5.43 3.63 -16.58
C PHE A 290 -6.86 3.20 -16.90
N LEU A 291 -7.65 2.84 -15.87
CA LEU A 291 -9.02 2.38 -16.06
C LEU A 291 -10.04 3.52 -16.15
N PHE A 292 -9.90 4.57 -15.34
CA PHE A 292 -11.00 5.50 -15.05
C PHE A 292 -10.66 6.99 -15.19
N THR A 293 -9.53 7.38 -15.74
CA THR A 293 -9.07 8.78 -15.83
C THR A 293 -8.95 9.45 -14.44
N ARG A 294 -8.69 8.65 -13.40
CA ARG A 294 -8.60 9.12 -12.02
C ARG A 294 -7.19 9.01 -11.47
N ASP A 295 -6.45 10.12 -11.59
CA ASP A 295 -5.13 10.25 -11.01
C ASP A 295 -5.18 11.14 -9.77
N TYR A 296 -4.89 10.55 -8.61
CA TYR A 296 -5.00 11.20 -7.31
C TYR A 296 -3.75 11.98 -6.90
N ARG A 297 -2.64 11.87 -7.64
CA ARG A 297 -1.38 12.52 -7.31
C ARG A 297 -1.14 13.77 -8.14
N ASP A 298 -0.27 14.65 -7.66
CA ASP A 298 0.34 15.75 -8.38
C ASP A 298 1.81 15.47 -8.56
N TYR A 299 2.40 15.99 -9.63
CA TYR A 299 3.73 15.61 -10.07
C TYR A 299 4.59 16.82 -10.41
N TRP A 300 5.89 16.65 -10.26
CA TRP A 300 6.89 17.60 -10.77
C TRP A 300 8.11 16.83 -11.32
N LEU A 301 8.87 17.47 -12.17
CA LEU A 301 10.13 16.91 -12.70
C LEU A 301 11.27 17.23 -11.74
N ARG A 302 12.07 16.23 -11.44
CA ARG A 302 13.32 16.33 -10.69
C ARG A 302 14.49 15.85 -11.58
N HIS A 303 15.50 16.67 -11.71
CA HIS A 303 16.73 16.34 -12.40
C HIS A 303 17.90 16.62 -11.46
N GLY A 304 18.80 15.66 -11.25
CA GLY A 304 19.89 15.90 -10.31
C GLY A 304 20.74 14.70 -9.98
N ALA A 305 21.56 14.89 -8.96
CA ALA A 305 22.46 13.90 -8.41
C ALA A 305 22.37 13.87 -6.88
N ALA A 306 22.49 12.70 -6.28
CA ALA A 306 22.52 12.54 -4.83
C ALA A 306 23.44 11.41 -4.41
N GLY A 307 24.09 11.59 -3.24
CA GLY A 307 24.85 10.57 -2.55
C GLY A 307 24.19 10.19 -1.23
N SER A 308 24.31 8.95 -0.79
CA SER A 308 23.71 8.47 0.44
C SER A 308 24.59 7.51 1.23
N VAL A 309 24.42 7.54 2.54
CA VAL A 309 24.95 6.53 3.47
C VAL A 309 23.78 6.00 4.30
N ALA A 310 23.71 4.69 4.51
CA ALA A 310 22.68 4.08 5.32
C ALA A 310 23.25 3.01 6.24
N LEU A 311 22.73 2.96 7.46
CA LEU A 311 22.90 1.87 8.41
C LEU A 311 21.66 1.00 8.33
N PHE A 312 21.83 -0.31 8.15
CA PHE A 312 20.70 -1.23 8.03
C PHE A 312 20.83 -2.43 8.98
N SER A 313 19.69 -3.03 9.33
CA SER A 313 19.63 -4.26 10.13
C SER A 313 18.74 -5.32 9.48
N ARG A 314 18.91 -6.59 9.92
CA ARG A 314 18.13 -7.74 9.44
C ARG A 314 16.62 -7.59 9.63
N ALA A 315 16.22 -6.87 10.65
CA ALA A 315 14.80 -6.64 10.98
C ALA A 315 14.10 -5.67 10.01
N GLY A 316 14.74 -5.27 8.91
CA GLY A 316 14.16 -4.29 7.98
C GLY A 316 14.23 -2.84 8.50
N SER A 317 15.01 -2.59 9.55
CA SER A 317 15.25 -1.24 10.07
C SER A 317 16.43 -0.60 9.34
N GLU A 318 16.31 0.69 9.04
CA GLU A 318 17.32 1.45 8.31
C GLU A 318 17.34 2.91 8.80
N LEU A 319 18.55 3.47 8.92
CA LEU A 319 18.78 4.90 9.07
C LEU A 319 19.62 5.35 7.88
N ARG A 320 19.09 6.25 7.04
CA ARG A 320 19.72 6.75 5.82
C ARG A 320 19.90 8.26 5.90
N ALA A 321 21.07 8.74 5.55
CA ALA A 321 21.33 10.13 5.23
C ALA A 321 21.62 10.26 3.73
N GLU A 322 21.03 11.25 3.09
CA GLU A 322 21.21 11.54 1.67
C GLU A 322 21.40 13.04 1.48
N TYR A 323 22.30 13.41 0.58
CA TYR A 323 22.53 14.79 0.17
C TYR A 323 22.69 14.85 -1.35
N GLY A 324 22.05 15.85 -1.96
CA GLY A 324 22.10 16.01 -3.40
C GLY A 324 21.73 17.41 -3.87
N GLN A 325 21.99 17.66 -5.15
CA GLN A 325 21.54 18.85 -5.85
C GLN A 325 20.46 18.47 -6.85
N GLU A 326 19.36 19.19 -6.84
CA GLU A 326 18.21 18.95 -7.69
C GLU A 326 17.78 20.24 -8.40
N ARG A 327 17.44 20.12 -9.68
CA ARG A 327 16.67 21.11 -10.42
C ARG A 327 15.21 20.65 -10.45
N TRP A 328 14.32 21.51 -10.05
CA TRP A 328 12.89 21.28 -10.06
C TRP A 328 12.22 22.03 -11.21
N SER A 329 11.26 21.37 -11.87
CA SER A 329 10.51 21.95 -12.98
C SER A 329 9.07 21.47 -12.97
N SER A 330 8.17 22.29 -13.47
CA SER A 330 6.75 21.96 -13.64
C SER A 330 6.55 20.95 -14.78
N ARG A 331 5.49 20.17 -14.68
CA ARG A 331 5.00 19.31 -15.76
C ARG A 331 3.50 19.45 -15.90
N GLY A 332 3.01 19.67 -17.12
CA GLY A 332 1.58 19.67 -17.43
C GLY A 332 0.99 18.27 -17.45
N ALA A 333 -0.33 18.18 -17.28
CA ALA A 333 -1.06 16.97 -17.59
C ALA A 333 -1.15 16.79 -19.11
N LEU A 334 -0.99 15.55 -19.56
CA LEU A 334 -1.17 15.14 -20.95
C LEU A 334 -2.56 14.51 -21.11
N ASN A 335 -3.03 14.44 -22.34
CA ASN A 335 -4.28 13.75 -22.65
C ASN A 335 -3.98 12.26 -22.93
N VAL A 336 -3.59 11.54 -21.89
CA VAL A 336 -3.25 10.12 -21.97
C VAL A 336 -4.53 9.27 -22.04
N TRP A 337 -4.45 8.12 -22.68
CA TRP A 337 -5.56 7.22 -22.90
C TRP A 337 -6.02 6.50 -21.61
N SER A 338 -7.33 6.22 -21.49
CA SER A 338 -7.91 5.40 -20.43
C SER A 338 -8.98 4.46 -20.98
N ILE A 339 -9.20 3.30 -20.31
CA ILE A 339 -10.09 2.27 -20.86
C ILE A 339 -11.56 2.68 -20.85
N PHE A 340 -12.07 3.19 -19.73
CA PHE A 340 -13.52 3.39 -19.56
C PHE A 340 -13.98 4.83 -19.72
N ASN A 341 -13.09 5.77 -19.58
CA ASN A 341 -13.39 7.21 -19.61
C ASN A 341 -12.49 7.94 -20.60
N ASP A 342 -12.14 7.27 -21.70
CA ASP A 342 -11.38 7.91 -22.78
C ASP A 342 -12.23 9.04 -23.38
N GLY A 343 -11.65 10.23 -23.40
CA GLY A 343 -12.35 11.47 -23.75
C GLY A 343 -12.80 12.32 -22.58
N ASP A 344 -12.76 11.85 -21.34
CA ASP A 344 -12.90 12.69 -20.15
C ASP A 344 -11.64 13.56 -19.99
N LEU A 345 -11.82 14.81 -19.56
CA LEU A 345 -10.70 15.70 -19.30
C LEU A 345 -9.95 15.26 -18.05
N TRP A 346 -8.65 15.10 -18.20
CA TRP A 346 -7.78 14.88 -17.07
C TRP A 346 -7.72 16.11 -16.15
N ARG A 347 -7.66 15.85 -14.86
CA ARG A 347 -7.40 16.92 -13.88
C ARG A 347 -6.06 17.57 -14.20
N ALA A 348 -6.02 18.90 -14.26
CA ALA A 348 -4.78 19.63 -14.47
C ALA A 348 -3.73 19.26 -13.41
N ASN A 349 -2.47 19.18 -13.81
CA ASN A 349 -1.37 19.05 -12.87
C ASN A 349 -0.95 20.45 -12.42
N PRO A 350 -0.94 20.74 -11.10
CA PRO A 350 -0.54 22.06 -10.63
C PRO A 350 0.93 22.32 -10.97
N THR A 351 1.24 23.56 -11.24
CA THR A 351 2.64 23.98 -11.41
C THR A 351 3.41 23.83 -10.11
N ALA A 352 4.67 23.46 -10.20
CA ALA A 352 5.61 23.38 -9.07
C ALA A 352 6.39 24.69 -8.94
N ASP A 353 7.05 24.88 -7.82
CA ASP A 353 8.10 25.89 -7.70
C ASP A 353 9.34 25.37 -8.43
N GLU A 354 9.88 26.21 -9.32
CA GLU A 354 11.01 25.84 -10.16
C GLU A 354 12.30 26.50 -9.67
N GLY A 355 13.41 25.77 -9.75
CA GLY A 355 14.70 26.27 -9.31
C GLY A 355 15.73 25.18 -9.06
N VAL A 356 16.84 25.55 -8.45
CA VAL A 356 17.93 24.63 -8.09
C VAL A 356 18.11 24.64 -6.58
N LEU A 357 18.02 23.46 -5.98
CA LEU A 357 18.11 23.29 -4.54
C LEU A 357 19.12 22.19 -4.17
N HIS A 358 19.78 22.39 -3.05
CA HIS A 358 20.51 21.36 -2.33
C HIS A 358 19.60 20.78 -1.27
N ILE A 359 19.41 19.46 -1.31
CA ILE A 359 18.50 18.75 -0.42
C ILE A 359 19.30 17.80 0.46
N ALA A 360 19.19 17.99 1.77
CA ALA A 360 19.67 17.06 2.79
C ALA A 360 18.48 16.33 3.39
N THR A 361 18.51 15.00 3.43
CA THR A 361 17.44 14.17 3.97
C THR A 361 17.99 13.15 4.94
N ILE A 362 17.35 13.00 6.11
CA ILE A 362 17.60 11.89 7.03
C ILE A 362 16.30 11.10 7.14
N THR A 363 16.36 9.80 6.83
CA THR A 363 15.21 8.90 6.89
C THR A 363 15.50 7.75 7.83
N GLY A 364 14.64 7.56 8.81
CA GLY A 364 14.66 6.43 9.74
C GLY A 364 13.46 5.52 9.49
N ARG A 365 13.70 4.22 9.43
CA ARG A 365 12.66 3.19 9.42
C ARG A 365 12.96 2.15 10.48
N VAL A 366 11.97 1.86 11.33
CA VAL A 366 12.01 0.75 12.28
C VAL A 366 10.80 -0.13 12.01
N ASP A 367 11.05 -1.39 11.67
CA ASP A 367 10.00 -2.35 11.32
C ASP A 367 10.13 -3.60 12.19
N THR A 368 9.21 -3.73 13.14
CA THR A 368 9.13 -4.88 14.05
C THR A 368 7.87 -5.70 13.80
N ARG A 369 7.22 -5.51 12.64
CA ARG A 369 6.02 -6.26 12.28
C ARG A 369 6.35 -7.74 12.12
N ASN A 370 5.42 -8.58 12.57
CA ASN A 370 5.53 -10.02 12.42
C ASN A 370 5.48 -10.49 10.95
N ASN A 371 4.78 -9.73 10.09
CA ASN A 371 4.71 -9.93 8.66
C ASN A 371 4.59 -8.56 7.98
N VAL A 372 5.29 -8.35 6.87
CA VAL A 372 5.29 -7.08 6.15
C VAL A 372 4.00 -6.89 5.33
N GLU A 373 3.45 -7.97 4.78
CA GLU A 373 2.29 -7.92 3.88
C GLU A 373 0.96 -7.95 4.62
N ASN A 374 0.85 -8.81 5.64
CA ASN A 374 -0.35 -8.92 6.48
C ASN A 374 0.06 -8.84 7.96
N PRO A 375 0.36 -7.64 8.47
CA PRO A 375 0.83 -7.47 9.84
C PRO A 375 -0.30 -7.68 10.83
N ARG A 376 -0.07 -8.56 11.80
CA ARG A 376 -1.00 -8.80 12.91
C ARG A 376 -0.47 -8.28 14.24
N SER A 377 0.83 -8.04 14.35
CA SER A 377 1.45 -7.48 15.55
C SER A 377 2.74 -6.73 15.21
N GLY A 378 3.15 -5.83 16.09
CA GLY A 378 4.39 -5.08 15.95
C GLY A 378 4.20 -3.61 15.61
N TRP A 379 5.30 -2.95 15.30
CA TRP A 379 5.37 -1.54 14.97
C TRP A 379 6.01 -1.32 13.61
N LEU A 380 5.54 -0.31 12.91
CA LEU A 380 6.24 0.31 11.79
C LEU A 380 6.38 1.80 12.10
N LEU A 381 7.60 2.26 12.21
CA LEU A 381 7.94 3.67 12.31
C LEU A 381 8.69 4.08 11.04
N PHE A 382 8.20 5.11 10.38
CA PHE A 382 8.91 5.85 9.35
C PHE A 382 9.01 7.30 9.79
N ALA A 383 10.23 7.83 9.81
CA ALA A 383 10.49 9.22 10.12
C ALA A 383 11.44 9.82 9.08
N GLN A 384 11.14 10.99 8.59
CA GLN A 384 11.95 11.72 7.64
C GLN A 384 12.12 13.17 8.10
N TRP A 385 13.35 13.63 8.07
CA TRP A 385 13.70 15.04 8.15
C TRP A 385 14.33 15.46 6.82
N GLU A 386 13.95 16.63 6.32
CA GLU A 386 14.47 17.21 5.09
C GLU A 386 14.81 18.69 5.32
N ARG A 387 15.94 19.10 4.79
CA ARG A 387 16.34 20.49 4.65
C ARG A 387 16.63 20.76 3.18
N GLY A 388 16.02 21.80 2.65
CA GLY A 388 16.30 22.30 1.31
C GLY A 388 16.79 23.74 1.37
N GLU A 389 17.85 24.04 0.58
CA GLU A 389 18.38 25.39 0.40
C GLU A 389 18.79 25.60 -1.05
N GLY A 390 18.59 26.81 -1.56
CA GLY A 390 18.92 27.13 -2.95
C GLY A 390 18.16 28.32 -3.47
N THR A 391 17.94 28.36 -4.77
CA THR A 391 17.27 29.48 -5.44
C THR A 391 16.07 28.97 -6.21
N LEU A 392 14.93 29.63 -6.02
CA LEU A 392 13.72 29.43 -6.82
C LEU A 392 13.67 30.51 -7.90
N ASP A 393 13.62 30.07 -9.15
CA ASP A 393 13.55 30.93 -10.34
C ASP A 393 12.10 31.33 -10.65
N ARG A 394 11.15 30.41 -10.35
CA ARG A 394 9.71 30.62 -10.55
C ARG A 394 8.93 30.09 -9.36
N ILE A 395 7.94 30.86 -8.94
CA ILE A 395 7.00 30.50 -7.88
C ILE A 395 5.67 30.12 -8.49
N ALA A 396 5.16 28.95 -8.17
CA ALA A 396 3.85 28.50 -8.62
C ALA A 396 2.72 29.35 -7.99
N PRO A 397 1.68 29.71 -8.72
CA PRO A 397 0.54 30.41 -8.17
C PRO A 397 -0.18 29.56 -7.13
N THR A 398 -0.57 30.14 -6.02
CA THR A 398 -1.40 29.49 -5.00
C THR A 398 -2.51 30.42 -4.54
N THR A 399 -3.50 29.84 -3.88
CA THR A 399 -4.63 30.55 -3.32
C THR A 399 -4.53 30.79 -1.82
N SER A 400 -3.67 30.07 -1.14
CA SER A 400 -3.41 30.34 0.27
C SER A 400 -2.45 31.51 0.40
N GLY A 401 -2.89 32.58 1.06
CA GLY A 401 -2.18 33.87 1.16
C GLY A 401 -0.87 33.88 1.96
N ILE A 402 -0.26 32.74 2.21
CA ILE A 402 0.95 32.62 3.04
C ILE A 402 2.04 31.98 2.21
N ARG A 403 2.42 32.69 1.20
CA ARG A 403 3.45 32.16 0.34
C ARG A 403 4.42 33.23 -0.09
N ARG A 404 5.66 32.81 -0.26
CA ARG A 404 6.62 33.59 -1.01
C ARG A 404 6.02 33.85 -2.40
N THR A 405 5.93 35.09 -2.77
CA THR A 405 5.34 35.52 -4.06
C THR A 405 6.42 35.92 -5.06
N THR A 406 7.67 36.02 -4.62
CA THR A 406 8.80 36.44 -5.43
C THR A 406 9.88 35.36 -5.48
N PRO A 407 10.50 35.13 -6.64
CA PRO A 407 11.68 34.31 -6.79
C PRO A 407 12.84 34.77 -5.87
N GLY A 408 13.82 33.90 -5.64
CA GLY A 408 15.01 34.20 -4.87
C GLY A 408 15.45 33.02 -3.99
N GLU A 409 16.38 33.30 -3.07
CA GLU A 409 16.91 32.31 -2.15
C GLU A 409 15.84 31.77 -1.21
N ILE A 410 15.91 30.49 -0.94
CA ILE A 410 15.03 29.77 -0.02
C ILE A 410 15.81 28.83 0.86
N MET A 411 15.42 28.76 2.13
CA MET A 411 15.91 27.77 3.08
C MET A 411 14.75 27.29 3.94
N TYR A 412 14.42 26.01 3.86
CA TYR A 412 13.35 25.41 4.66
C TYR A 412 13.78 24.11 5.32
N SER A 413 13.05 23.73 6.35
CA SER A 413 13.15 22.41 6.97
C SER A 413 11.76 21.85 7.25
N ARG A 414 11.57 20.55 6.97
CA ARG A 414 10.32 19.82 7.20
C ARG A 414 10.55 18.45 7.80
N GLY A 415 9.52 17.89 8.40
CA GLY A 415 9.50 16.54 8.92
C GLY A 415 8.28 15.76 8.44
N LEU A 416 8.38 14.44 8.44
CA LEU A 416 7.27 13.51 8.25
C LEU A 416 7.46 12.32 9.17
N LEU A 417 6.41 11.95 9.90
CA LEU A 417 6.32 10.78 10.77
C LEU A 417 5.11 9.95 10.35
N ASP A 418 5.29 8.66 10.11
CA ASP A 418 4.23 7.66 9.96
C ASP A 418 4.49 6.53 10.95
N LEU A 419 3.68 6.49 12.01
CA LEU A 419 3.77 5.51 13.08
C LEU A 419 2.56 4.59 13.02
N ARG A 420 2.79 3.28 12.88
CA ARG A 420 1.75 2.26 12.83
C ARG A 420 1.94 1.24 13.92
N ARG A 421 0.86 0.89 14.58
CA ARG A 421 0.80 -0.16 15.59
C ARG A 421 -0.23 -1.20 15.19
N TYR A 422 0.17 -2.44 15.19
CA TYR A 422 -0.68 -3.59 14.93
C TYR A 422 -0.82 -4.39 16.22
N ASN A 423 -2.06 -4.65 16.65
CA ASN A 423 -2.36 -5.37 17.87
C ASN A 423 -3.34 -6.50 17.58
N ARG A 424 -2.90 -7.73 17.70
CA ARG A 424 -3.79 -8.87 17.71
C ARG A 424 -4.44 -8.94 19.09
N LEU A 425 -5.76 -8.77 19.15
CA LEU A 425 -6.54 -8.80 20.40
C LEU A 425 -6.98 -10.24 20.75
N ALA A 426 -7.34 -11.00 19.71
CA ALA A 426 -7.78 -12.38 19.79
C ALA A 426 -7.39 -13.13 18.50
N PRO A 427 -7.53 -14.46 18.41
CA PRO A 427 -7.26 -15.22 17.20
C PRO A 427 -7.87 -14.65 15.92
N GLY A 428 -9.11 -14.19 15.98
CA GLY A 428 -9.84 -13.60 14.85
C GLY A 428 -10.08 -12.09 14.97
N ALA A 429 -9.40 -11.36 15.88
CA ALA A 429 -9.64 -9.94 16.07
C ALA A 429 -8.33 -9.14 16.19
N GLN A 430 -8.28 -8.00 15.50
CA GLN A 430 -7.11 -7.13 15.41
C GLN A 430 -7.51 -5.66 15.51
N LEU A 431 -6.74 -4.87 16.24
CA LEU A 431 -6.85 -3.41 16.30
C LEU A 431 -5.57 -2.79 15.75
N ASN A 432 -5.68 -2.05 14.68
CA ASN A 432 -4.57 -1.31 14.08
C ASN A 432 -4.75 0.17 14.33
N MET A 433 -3.64 0.87 14.55
CA MET A 433 -3.61 2.31 14.76
C MET A 433 -2.48 2.91 13.90
N ARG A 434 -2.74 4.08 13.33
CA ARG A 434 -1.76 4.85 12.56
C ARG A 434 -1.83 6.32 12.96
N VAL A 435 -0.66 6.92 13.12
CA VAL A 435 -0.49 8.36 13.30
C VAL A 435 0.43 8.86 12.21
N VAL A 436 -0.04 9.82 11.42
CA VAL A 436 0.79 10.52 10.44
C VAL A 436 0.86 11.98 10.85
N ALA A 437 2.07 12.48 11.08
CA ALA A 437 2.33 13.87 11.39
C ALA A 437 3.42 14.40 10.47
N GLY A 438 3.22 15.57 9.90
CA GLY A 438 4.23 16.12 9.01
C GLY A 438 4.12 17.62 8.85
N GLY A 439 5.18 18.21 8.34
CA GLY A 439 5.15 19.60 7.93
C GLY A 439 6.41 20.41 8.20
N TRP A 440 6.24 21.68 8.01
CA TRP A 440 7.23 22.72 8.24
C TRP A 440 7.73 22.74 9.68
N LEU A 441 9.03 22.81 9.85
CA LEU A 441 9.72 22.91 11.14
C LEU A 441 10.31 24.29 11.37
N ASN A 442 11.06 24.80 10.40
CA ASN A 442 11.66 26.12 10.44
C ASN A 442 12.09 26.62 9.05
N GLY A 443 12.54 27.86 8.97
CA GLY A 443 12.99 28.53 7.76
C GLY A 443 11.84 29.20 7.00
N ASP A 444 11.99 29.30 5.68
CA ASP A 444 10.99 29.86 4.76
C ASP A 444 9.76 28.95 4.62
N ALA A 445 8.67 29.49 4.09
CA ALA A 445 7.48 28.71 3.75
C ALA A 445 7.82 27.58 2.78
N LEU A 446 7.22 26.41 2.98
CA LEU A 446 7.49 25.24 2.14
C LEU A 446 7.16 25.52 0.66
N PRO A 447 8.03 25.09 -0.26
CA PRO A 447 7.68 25.00 -1.68
C PRO A 447 6.41 24.17 -1.89
N LEU A 448 5.66 24.45 -2.97
CA LEU A 448 4.36 23.82 -3.20
C LEU A 448 4.44 22.30 -3.21
N GLN A 449 5.43 21.73 -3.88
CA GLN A 449 5.65 20.28 -3.98
C GLN A 449 6.11 19.62 -2.68
N ARG A 450 6.35 20.38 -1.63
CA ARG A 450 6.70 19.90 -0.29
C ARG A 450 5.58 20.05 0.74
N ARG A 451 4.44 20.60 0.34
CA ARG A 451 3.25 20.77 1.18
C ARG A 451 2.41 19.51 1.21
N PHE A 452 1.41 19.47 2.08
CA PHE A 452 0.61 18.30 2.39
C PHE A 452 -0.87 18.53 2.13
N ALA A 453 -1.61 17.43 1.84
CA ALA A 453 -3.06 17.38 1.92
C ALA A 453 -3.49 16.22 2.82
N VAL A 454 -4.51 16.46 3.66
CA VAL A 454 -5.12 15.45 4.54
C VAL A 454 -6.53 15.19 4.05
N SER A 455 -6.66 14.51 2.92
CA SER A 455 -7.93 14.16 2.30
C SER A 455 -7.74 12.97 1.37
N GLY A 456 -8.83 12.29 1.02
CA GLY A 456 -8.83 11.21 0.05
C GLY A 456 -8.79 9.81 0.68
N ILE A 457 -8.78 8.83 -0.21
CA ILE A 457 -9.04 7.40 0.07
C ILE A 457 -8.13 6.82 1.15
N ASP A 458 -6.88 7.27 1.25
CA ASP A 458 -5.92 6.75 2.23
C ASP A 458 -5.95 7.52 3.56
N ALA A 459 -6.29 8.80 3.53
CA ALA A 459 -6.28 9.67 4.72
C ALA A 459 -7.66 9.78 5.37
N LEU A 460 -8.61 10.38 4.65
CA LEU A 460 -9.98 10.66 5.10
C LEU A 460 -10.96 10.26 3.99
N PRO A 461 -11.25 8.97 3.84
CA PRO A 461 -12.09 8.48 2.74
C PRO A 461 -13.53 8.96 2.74
N GLY A 462 -14.07 9.41 3.87
CA GLY A 462 -15.40 10.05 3.94
C GLY A 462 -15.44 11.44 3.30
N PHE A 463 -14.28 12.02 2.96
CA PHE A 463 -14.19 13.31 2.29
C PHE A 463 -13.66 13.12 0.87
N ASP A 464 -14.32 13.76 -0.09
CA ASP A 464 -13.88 13.74 -1.49
C ASP A 464 -12.45 14.27 -1.61
N PHE A 465 -11.61 13.51 -2.30
CA PHE A 465 -10.24 13.92 -2.53
C PHE A 465 -10.20 15.15 -3.42
N ARG A 466 -9.75 16.27 -2.85
CA ARG A 466 -9.57 17.55 -3.56
C ARG A 466 -10.82 18.07 -4.28
N ARG A 467 -12.01 17.55 -4.00
CA ARG A 467 -13.27 17.97 -4.61
C ARG A 467 -14.07 18.93 -3.75
N THR A 468 -14.09 18.71 -2.45
CA THR A 468 -14.88 19.51 -1.53
C THR A 468 -14.11 20.77 -1.15
N ILE A 469 -14.56 21.93 -1.61
CA ILE A 469 -14.08 23.21 -1.09
C ILE A 469 -15.23 23.87 -0.37
N GLY A 470 -15.11 23.98 0.94
CA GLY A 470 -15.83 24.96 1.72
C GLY A 470 -15.04 26.27 1.81
N ALA A 471 -15.59 27.26 2.49
CA ALA A 471 -14.90 28.54 2.73
C ALA A 471 -13.50 28.38 3.38
N ALA A 472 -13.23 27.25 4.04
CA ALA A 472 -11.95 26.90 4.60
C ALA A 472 -11.75 25.37 4.51
N ASP A 473 -11.06 24.90 3.47
CA ASP A 473 -10.76 23.48 3.31
C ASP A 473 -9.57 23.06 4.19
N VAL A 474 -9.86 22.46 5.33
CA VAL A 474 -8.85 21.97 6.28
C VAL A 474 -8.08 20.73 5.76
N GLY A 475 -8.54 20.10 4.69
CA GLY A 475 -7.86 18.95 4.09
C GLY A 475 -6.74 19.36 3.14
N THR A 476 -6.91 20.44 2.38
CA THR A 476 -5.93 20.95 1.42
C THR A 476 -5.35 22.30 1.81
N CYS A 477 -5.88 22.93 2.86
CA CYS A 477 -5.57 24.31 3.28
C CYS A 477 -5.86 25.35 2.19
N ALA A 478 -6.83 25.09 1.34
CA ALA A 478 -7.33 26.05 0.38
C ALA A 478 -8.31 27.01 1.01
N THR A 479 -8.29 28.27 0.59
CA THR A 479 -9.24 29.31 0.98
C THR A 479 -10.01 29.79 -0.21
N GLY A 480 -11.33 29.97 -0.04
CA GLY A 480 -12.21 30.59 -1.05
C GLY A 480 -12.79 29.62 -2.07
N GLU A 481 -13.91 30.04 -2.62
CA GLU A 481 -14.62 29.40 -3.73
C GLU A 481 -14.01 29.85 -5.05
N ASN A 482 -13.14 29.07 -5.64
CA ASN A 482 -12.67 29.38 -6.97
C ASN A 482 -12.95 28.22 -7.92
N ALA A 483 -13.96 28.36 -8.78
CA ALA A 483 -14.34 27.37 -9.79
C ALA A 483 -13.16 26.97 -10.70
N SER A 484 -12.16 27.84 -10.85
CA SER A 484 -10.94 27.58 -11.60
C SER A 484 -10.12 26.40 -11.05
N TYR A 485 -10.28 26.05 -9.77
CA TYR A 485 -9.57 24.91 -9.19
C TYR A 485 -10.00 23.55 -9.73
N VAL A 486 -11.22 23.43 -10.20
CA VAL A 486 -11.69 22.19 -10.82
C VAL A 486 -10.90 21.91 -12.09
N LEU A 487 -10.56 22.96 -12.83
CA LEU A 487 -9.80 22.90 -14.09
C LEU A 487 -8.27 22.88 -13.85
N LEU A 488 -7.77 23.68 -12.89
CA LEU A 488 -6.34 23.85 -12.65
C LEU A 488 -5.71 22.78 -11.73
N GLY A 489 -6.51 21.86 -11.20
CA GLY A 489 -6.09 20.95 -10.16
C GLY A 489 -5.99 21.67 -8.80
N ARG A 490 -6.14 20.92 -7.71
CA ARG A 490 -6.05 21.44 -6.35
C ARG A 490 -4.79 20.93 -5.70
N PRO A 491 -3.72 21.74 -5.65
CA PRO A 491 -2.50 21.33 -5.01
C PRO A 491 -2.69 21.14 -3.50
N ALA A 492 -1.88 20.28 -2.90
CA ALA A 492 -1.68 20.28 -1.47
C ALA A 492 -1.08 21.62 -1.04
N GLN A 493 -1.63 22.26 -0.02
CA GLN A 493 -1.19 23.56 0.43
C GLN A 493 -0.90 23.66 1.93
N CYS A 494 -1.21 22.60 2.71
CA CYS A 494 -0.97 22.59 4.14
C CYS A 494 0.52 22.57 4.45
N GLU A 495 0.96 23.44 5.34
CA GLU A 495 2.34 23.44 5.81
C GLU A 495 2.56 22.44 6.94
N ARG A 496 1.51 22.11 7.67
CA ARG A 496 1.51 21.06 8.68
C ARG A 496 0.26 20.20 8.58
N MET A 497 0.39 18.97 9.01
CA MET A 497 -0.72 18.03 9.08
C MET A 497 -0.60 17.10 10.28
N LEU A 498 -1.75 16.60 10.74
CA LEU A 498 -1.87 15.50 11.68
C LEU A 498 -3.07 14.63 11.28
N LEU A 499 -2.85 13.33 11.23
CA LEU A 499 -3.85 12.31 10.90
C LEU A 499 -3.77 11.18 11.92
N LEU A 500 -4.90 10.82 12.48
CA LEU A 500 -5.10 9.71 13.39
C LEU A 500 -6.05 8.71 12.72
N GLN A 501 -5.67 7.44 12.67
CA GLN A 501 -6.49 6.39 12.08
C GLN A 501 -6.52 5.20 13.03
N ALA A 502 -7.70 4.60 13.17
CA ALA A 502 -7.91 3.37 13.89
C ALA A 502 -8.73 2.41 13.03
N GLU A 503 -8.39 1.13 13.09
CA GLU A 503 -9.05 0.09 12.31
C GLU A 503 -9.22 -1.15 13.19
N TRP A 504 -10.45 -1.65 13.28
CA TRP A 504 -10.77 -2.90 13.93
C TRP A 504 -11.17 -3.93 12.87
N LYS A 505 -10.44 -5.04 12.82
CA LYS A 505 -10.67 -6.14 11.89
C LYS A 505 -11.10 -7.39 12.65
N GLY A 506 -11.99 -8.13 12.01
CA GLY A 506 -12.37 -9.47 12.46
C GLY A 506 -12.44 -10.44 11.29
N ASP A 507 -12.18 -11.72 11.55
CA ASP A 507 -12.20 -12.75 10.52
C ASP A 507 -13.63 -12.91 9.95
N LEU A 508 -13.72 -13.03 8.64
CA LEU A 508 -14.96 -13.25 7.89
C LEU A 508 -14.78 -14.46 6.99
N ARG A 509 -15.72 -15.40 7.09
CA ARG A 509 -15.81 -16.54 6.16
C ARG A 509 -17.13 -16.49 5.43
N ILE A 510 -17.09 -16.29 4.13
CA ILE A 510 -18.26 -16.32 3.28
C ILE A 510 -18.30 -17.69 2.61
N ARG A 511 -19.37 -18.45 2.88
CA ARG A 511 -19.65 -19.72 2.20
C ARG A 511 -20.97 -19.59 1.47
N LEU A 512 -20.91 -19.61 0.15
CA LEU A 512 -22.11 -19.60 -0.68
C LEU A 512 -22.40 -21.03 -1.11
N PHE A 513 -23.53 -21.56 -0.68
CA PHE A 513 -24.04 -22.87 -1.09
C PHE A 513 -25.08 -22.63 -2.18
N GLY A 514 -24.91 -23.25 -3.35
CA GLY A 514 -25.98 -23.39 -4.30
C GLY A 514 -26.91 -24.49 -3.81
N ASP A 515 -28.19 -24.16 -3.48
CA ASP A 515 -29.20 -25.15 -3.15
C ASP A 515 -29.59 -25.95 -4.40
N ARG A 516 -29.68 -27.27 -4.26
CA ARG A 516 -29.93 -28.18 -5.38
C ARG A 516 -31.37 -28.07 -5.93
N ASP A 517 -32.26 -27.51 -5.16
CA ASP A 517 -33.71 -27.63 -5.42
C ASP A 517 -34.30 -26.47 -6.25
N TRP A 518 -33.55 -25.39 -6.49
CA TRP A 518 -34.08 -24.24 -7.24
C TRP A 518 -33.99 -24.37 -8.77
N PHE A 519 -33.06 -25.15 -9.30
CA PHE A 519 -32.90 -25.35 -10.74
C PHE A 519 -33.02 -26.82 -11.14
N GLY A 520 -34.22 -27.38 -11.07
CA GLY A 520 -34.61 -28.71 -11.58
C GLY A 520 -33.57 -29.45 -12.38
N ASP A 521 -33.20 -30.61 -11.88
CA ASP A 521 -32.58 -31.78 -12.52
C ASP A 521 -31.78 -31.57 -13.82
N ARG A 522 -30.62 -30.91 -13.72
CA ARG A 522 -29.54 -31.07 -14.69
C ARG A 522 -28.18 -30.97 -14.02
N ARG A 523 -27.35 -32.00 -14.26
CA ARG A 523 -26.00 -32.18 -13.75
C ARG A 523 -25.09 -30.95 -13.92
N TRP A 524 -25.19 -29.99 -13.01
CA TRP A 524 -24.19 -28.96 -12.81
C TRP A 524 -23.51 -29.22 -11.48
N THR A 525 -22.20 -29.42 -11.52
CA THR A 525 -21.35 -29.59 -10.35
C THR A 525 -21.57 -28.43 -9.39
N THR A 526 -21.95 -28.75 -8.16
CA THR A 526 -22.04 -27.81 -7.03
C THR A 526 -20.69 -27.13 -6.84
N SER A 527 -20.52 -25.92 -7.37
CA SER A 527 -19.37 -25.09 -7.07
C SER A 527 -19.58 -24.45 -5.71
N HIS A 528 -18.91 -24.95 -4.69
CA HIS A 528 -18.83 -24.27 -3.43
C HIS A 528 -17.91 -23.05 -3.61
N PHE A 529 -18.46 -21.85 -3.48
CA PHE A 529 -17.67 -20.64 -3.39
C PHE A 529 -17.39 -20.36 -1.91
N SER A 530 -16.13 -20.39 -1.51
CA SER A 530 -15.69 -19.91 -0.20
C SER A 530 -14.71 -18.77 -0.38
N ALA A 531 -14.96 -17.65 0.26
CA ALA A 531 -14.03 -16.54 0.37
C ALA A 531 -13.69 -16.31 1.84
N ASP A 532 -12.41 -16.38 2.14
CA ASP A 532 -11.87 -15.99 3.44
C ASP A 532 -11.45 -14.52 3.37
N GLY A 533 -11.84 -13.73 4.32
CA GLY A 533 -11.55 -12.31 4.40
C GLY A 533 -11.66 -11.79 5.83
N SER A 534 -11.73 -10.50 5.96
CA SER A 534 -11.97 -9.81 7.23
C SER A 534 -13.05 -8.75 7.04
N TRP A 535 -13.93 -8.61 8.00
CA TRP A 535 -14.71 -7.39 8.13
C TRP A 535 -13.85 -6.32 8.80
N VAL A 536 -14.06 -5.09 8.45
CA VAL A 536 -13.27 -3.94 8.89
C VAL A 536 -14.20 -2.82 9.31
N LEU A 537 -14.00 -2.28 10.51
CA LEU A 537 -14.58 -1.02 10.96
C LEU A 537 -13.44 -0.04 11.21
N PHE A 538 -13.60 1.22 10.83
CA PHE A 538 -12.56 2.21 11.00
C PHE A 538 -13.09 3.59 11.36
N ALA A 539 -12.22 4.36 12.02
CA ALA A 539 -12.39 5.77 12.31
C ALA A 539 -11.11 6.52 11.95
N ASN A 540 -11.26 7.64 11.27
CA ASN A 540 -10.14 8.51 10.93
C ASN A 540 -10.45 9.93 11.36
N SER A 541 -9.44 10.66 11.83
CA SER A 541 -9.54 12.06 12.18
C SER A 541 -8.28 12.80 11.79
N GLY A 542 -8.39 13.91 11.09
CA GLY A 542 -7.23 14.63 10.60
C GLY A 542 -7.48 16.08 10.27
N ARG A 543 -6.40 16.84 10.26
CA ARG A 543 -6.39 18.24 9.90
C ARG A 543 -5.05 18.67 9.31
N GLY A 544 -5.12 19.53 8.29
CA GLY A 544 -4.02 20.33 7.82
C GLY A 544 -4.16 21.78 8.26
N TRP A 545 -3.06 22.52 8.33
CA TRP A 545 -3.05 23.95 8.65
C TRP A 545 -1.82 24.66 8.10
N LEU A 546 -1.92 25.98 8.07
CA LEU A 546 -0.87 26.92 7.68
C LEU A 546 -0.21 27.52 8.91
N VAL A 547 1.07 27.88 8.83
CA VAL A 547 1.85 28.40 9.95
C VAL A 547 2.26 29.84 9.71
N ASN A 548 2.09 30.68 10.74
CA ASN A 548 2.51 32.10 10.78
C ASN A 548 1.97 33.00 9.66
N GLY A 549 0.78 32.73 9.14
CA GLY A 549 0.18 33.57 8.11
C GLY A 549 -0.76 34.64 8.65
N THR A 550 -1.21 35.49 7.73
CA THR A 550 -2.18 36.53 8.04
C THR A 550 -3.62 35.98 7.98
N ASN A 551 -4.33 36.13 9.10
CA ASN A 551 -5.79 36.06 9.29
C ASN A 551 -6.62 35.12 8.37
N SER A 552 -6.34 33.83 8.39
CA SER A 552 -7.27 32.84 7.88
C SER A 552 -7.66 31.87 8.99
N ALA A 553 -8.86 31.29 8.89
CA ALA A 553 -9.33 30.23 9.81
C ALA A 553 -8.45 28.97 9.77
N LEU A 554 -7.50 28.90 8.83
CA LEU A 554 -6.57 27.78 8.63
C LEU A 554 -5.16 28.08 9.16
N THR A 555 -4.90 29.30 9.67
CA THR A 555 -3.58 29.77 10.10
C THR A 555 -3.43 29.71 11.60
N TYR A 556 -2.31 29.17 12.06
CA TYR A 556 -1.96 29.05 13.48
C TYR A 556 -0.55 29.56 13.71
N ARG A 557 -0.26 30.02 14.91
CA ARG A 557 1.11 30.36 15.31
C ARG A 557 1.98 29.11 15.35
N ARG A 558 3.29 29.28 15.27
CA ARG A 558 4.26 28.18 15.24
C ARG A 558 4.04 27.11 16.32
N ASN A 559 3.70 27.53 17.53
CA ASN A 559 3.53 26.66 18.70
C ASN A 559 2.06 26.32 19.01
N GLU A 560 1.14 26.71 18.12
CA GLU A 560 -0.28 26.43 18.28
C GLU A 560 -0.69 25.21 17.47
N LEU A 561 -1.59 24.41 18.04
CA LEU A 561 -2.23 23.29 17.37
C LEU A 561 -3.72 23.60 17.17
N PRO A 562 -4.30 23.20 16.03
CA PRO A 562 -5.74 23.31 15.81
C PRO A 562 -6.53 22.58 16.89
N LYS A 563 -7.64 23.18 17.35
CA LYS A 563 -8.54 22.53 18.31
C LYS A 563 -9.13 21.26 17.71
N ILE A 564 -9.22 20.18 18.47
CA ILE A 564 -9.72 18.87 18.03
C ILE A 564 -11.11 18.97 17.39
N GLY A 565 -12.03 19.78 17.95
CA GLY A 565 -13.37 20.00 17.39
C GLY A 565 -13.40 20.64 15.99
N SER A 566 -12.25 21.11 15.47
CA SER A 566 -12.11 21.64 14.11
C SER A 566 -11.50 20.64 13.11
N TRP A 567 -11.30 19.39 13.53
CA TRP A 567 -10.75 18.33 12.67
C TRP A 567 -11.84 17.70 11.82
N ARG A 568 -11.46 17.24 10.66
CA ARG A 568 -12.29 16.34 9.85
C ARG A 568 -12.23 14.94 10.42
N THR A 569 -13.41 14.35 10.57
CA THR A 569 -13.54 12.98 11.10
C THR A 569 -14.51 12.21 10.23
N ASP A 570 -14.15 11.00 9.88
CA ASP A 570 -15.00 10.04 9.21
C ASP A 570 -15.03 8.70 9.93
N LEU A 571 -16.09 7.96 9.68
CA LEU A 571 -16.29 6.58 10.10
C LEU A 571 -16.58 5.72 8.88
N GLY A 572 -16.22 4.46 8.94
CA GLY A 572 -16.55 3.57 7.84
C GLY A 572 -16.34 2.11 8.18
N GLY A 573 -16.68 1.29 7.21
CA GLY A 573 -16.51 -0.15 7.31
C GLY A 573 -16.42 -0.79 5.93
N GLY A 574 -16.11 -2.08 5.93
CA GLY A 574 -16.01 -2.82 4.68
C GLY A 574 -15.49 -4.24 4.88
N PHE A 575 -15.08 -4.81 3.78
CA PHE A 575 -14.58 -6.17 3.70
C PHE A 575 -13.22 -6.17 3.01
N ASP A 576 -12.25 -6.84 3.63
CA ASP A 576 -10.88 -7.01 3.17
C ASP A 576 -10.65 -8.49 2.84
N PHE A 577 -10.28 -8.78 1.60
CA PHE A 577 -10.01 -10.13 1.09
C PHE A 577 -8.51 -10.38 0.86
N GLY A 578 -7.66 -9.54 1.45
CA GLY A 578 -6.20 -9.62 1.35
C GLY A 578 -5.65 -8.84 0.15
N ASP A 579 -5.91 -9.30 -1.07
CA ASP A 579 -5.44 -8.63 -2.28
C ASP A 579 -6.27 -7.39 -2.64
N PHE A 580 -7.53 -7.34 -2.22
CA PHE A 580 -8.41 -6.19 -2.38
C PHE A 580 -9.41 -6.06 -1.23
N GLY A 581 -9.90 -4.85 -1.01
CA GLY A 581 -10.97 -4.57 -0.07
C GLY A 581 -11.99 -3.60 -0.64
N VAL A 582 -13.24 -3.72 -0.19
CA VAL A 582 -14.36 -2.86 -0.57
C VAL A 582 -14.87 -2.17 0.68
N TYR A 583 -14.99 -0.84 0.63
CA TYR A 583 -15.27 -0.04 1.79
C TYR A 583 -16.30 1.04 1.51
N VAL A 584 -16.98 1.48 2.56
CA VAL A 584 -17.79 2.68 2.60
C VAL A 584 -17.32 3.56 3.75
N ALA A 585 -17.26 4.86 3.52
CA ALA A 585 -16.90 5.85 4.54
C ALA A 585 -17.85 7.04 4.49
N GLU A 586 -18.18 7.56 5.65
CA GLU A 586 -19.06 8.72 5.82
C GLU A 586 -18.36 9.78 6.68
N ALA A 587 -18.43 11.03 6.23
CA ALA A 587 -17.95 12.19 6.97
C ALA A 587 -18.90 12.51 8.12
N VAL A 588 -18.43 12.40 9.38
CA VAL A 588 -19.26 12.68 10.56
C VAL A 588 -19.07 14.09 11.12
N SER A 589 -17.96 14.75 10.78
CA SER A 589 -17.68 16.13 11.23
C SER A 589 -18.24 17.21 10.31
N GLN A 590 -18.84 16.84 9.17
CA GLN A 590 -19.44 17.75 8.20
C GLN A 590 -20.73 17.12 7.66
N SER A 591 -21.87 17.80 7.88
CA SER A 591 -23.17 17.34 7.38
C SER A 591 -23.33 17.59 5.88
N GLY A 592 -24.17 16.79 5.22
CA GLY A 592 -24.57 16.97 3.82
C GLY A 592 -23.61 16.33 2.80
N LEU A 593 -22.58 15.65 3.24
CA LEU A 593 -21.75 14.82 2.35
C LEU A 593 -22.39 13.43 2.22
N GLN A 594 -22.33 12.86 1.02
CA GLN A 594 -22.79 11.48 0.79
C GLN A 594 -21.70 10.48 1.17
N PRO A 595 -22.07 9.27 1.60
CA PRO A 595 -21.10 8.20 1.83
C PRO A 595 -20.30 7.89 0.56
N ASN A 596 -18.99 7.72 0.73
CA ASN A 596 -18.07 7.37 -0.36
C ASN A 596 -17.84 5.87 -0.39
N PHE A 597 -18.05 5.25 -1.56
CA PHE A 597 -17.70 3.86 -1.83
C PHE A 597 -16.37 3.82 -2.55
N TYR A 598 -15.45 2.97 -2.06
CA TYR A 598 -14.14 2.84 -2.67
C TYR A 598 -13.57 1.43 -2.55
N VAL A 599 -12.62 1.12 -3.43
CA VAL A 599 -11.89 -0.15 -3.44
C VAL A 599 -10.42 0.15 -3.13
N ARG A 600 -9.79 -0.68 -2.32
CA ARG A 600 -8.36 -0.68 -2.08
C ARG A 600 -7.74 -1.95 -2.63
N LEU A 601 -6.51 -1.85 -3.11
CA LEU A 601 -5.68 -2.99 -3.51
C LEU A 601 -4.64 -3.22 -2.41
N GLY A 602 -4.85 -4.28 -1.64
CA GLY A 602 -4.12 -4.55 -0.41
C GLY A 602 -4.80 -3.95 0.83
N HIS A 603 -4.06 -3.95 1.93
CA HIS A 603 -4.58 -3.48 3.23
C HIS A 603 -4.65 -1.95 3.30
N ARG A 604 -5.49 -1.43 4.18
CA ARG A 604 -5.63 0.02 4.38
C ARG A 604 -4.34 0.67 4.90
N PHE A 605 -3.63 0.05 5.83
CA PHE A 605 -2.30 0.47 6.31
C PHE A 605 -1.55 -0.63 7.08
#